data_7e170dafda826c114eefa1dbc52fda55
#
_entry.id   7e170dafda826c114eefa1dbc52fda55
#
_cell.length_a   1.000
_cell.length_b   1.000
_cell.length_c   1.000
_cell.angle_alpha   90.00
_cell.angle_beta   90.00
_cell.angle_gamma   90.00
#
_symmetry.space_group_name_H-M   'P 1'
#
loop_
_entity.id
_entity.type
_entity.pdbx_description
1 polymer ?
#
loop_
_entity_poly.entity_id
_entity_poly.type
_entity_poly.pdbx_seq_one_letter_code
_entity_poly.pdbx_strand_id
1 'polypeptide(L)'
;IGQTSNRGFEFSITGQLVRKKNFSLTATLNFSLNRNKVDKLAGVDETFYRSGWAEGLRESDDFILRVGQPTGLIYGYVTDGFYQVDDYQQGSDGKWYLKEGIANSQSITQAYNTINQGAGVPSPGSLKLKKTTPVDPDNLDTYNITPDDRQIIGNTNPKHTGGLNLSAVYKNLDISLFFNWVYGNDVY
;
A
#
# COMPACT_ATOMS: atom_id res chain seq x y z
N ILE A 1 12.71 23.38 6.80
CA ILE A 1 11.41 23.40 7.51
C ILE A 1 10.34 23.00 6.51
N GLY A 2 9.57 21.95 6.84
CA GLY A 2 8.44 21.52 6.07
C GLY A 2 7.14 22.19 6.53
N GLN A 3 6.12 22.17 5.68
CA GLN A 3 4.78 22.65 5.99
C GLN A 3 3.77 21.64 5.48
N THR A 4 2.77 21.35 6.30
CA THR A 4 1.62 20.53 5.93
C THR A 4 0.33 21.27 6.24
N SER A 5 -0.68 21.05 5.44
CA SER A 5 -2.04 21.52 5.69
C SER A 5 -2.98 20.35 5.91
N ASN A 6 -4.02 20.59 6.68
CA ASN A 6 -5.03 19.60 7.01
C ASN A 6 -6.42 20.22 6.92
N ARG A 7 -7.36 19.55 6.26
CA ARG A 7 -8.74 19.99 6.13
C ARG A 7 -9.66 18.80 6.36
N GLY A 8 -10.69 19.02 7.16
CA GLY A 8 -11.60 17.95 7.51
C GLY A 8 -13.02 18.46 7.74
N PHE A 9 -13.90 17.49 7.80
CA PHE A 9 -15.30 17.65 8.18
C PHE A 9 -15.65 16.55 9.17
N GLU A 10 -16.26 16.94 10.27
CA GLU A 10 -16.73 16.01 11.30
C GLU A 10 -18.15 16.38 11.69
N PHE A 11 -19.00 15.39 11.86
CA PHE A 11 -20.28 15.58 12.44
C PHE A 11 -20.65 14.44 13.39
N SER A 12 -21.50 14.78 14.37
CA SER A 12 -22.12 13.83 15.28
C SER A 12 -23.60 14.15 15.37
N ILE A 13 -24.43 13.14 15.22
CA ILE A 13 -25.87 13.25 15.38
C ILE A 13 -26.36 12.20 16.36
N THR A 14 -27.13 12.63 17.35
CA THR A 14 -27.78 11.75 18.32
C THR A 14 -29.28 11.95 18.22
N GLY A 15 -29.99 10.84 18.10
CA GLY A 15 -31.46 10.86 18.04
C GLY A 15 -32.08 9.75 18.87
N GLN A 16 -33.16 10.08 19.57
CA GLN A 16 -34.00 9.09 20.19
C GLN A 16 -35.00 8.56 19.15
N LEU A 17 -34.73 7.37 18.62
CA LEU A 17 -35.47 6.77 17.51
C LEU A 17 -36.82 6.22 17.97
N VAL A 18 -36.88 5.69 19.21
CA VAL A 18 -38.09 5.13 19.79
C VAL A 18 -38.16 5.52 21.25
N ARG A 19 -39.37 5.95 21.68
CA ARG A 19 -39.69 6.21 23.10
C ARG A 19 -41.07 5.67 23.42
N LYS A 20 -41.12 4.55 24.13
CA LYS A 20 -42.35 3.91 24.62
C LYS A 20 -42.21 3.63 26.12
N LYS A 21 -43.32 3.33 26.80
CA LYS A 21 -43.36 3.08 28.26
C LYS A 21 -42.30 2.08 28.74
N ASN A 22 -42.08 1.00 28.00
CA ASN A 22 -41.18 -0.09 28.39
C ASN A 22 -40.04 -0.28 27.40
N PHE A 23 -39.86 0.60 26.40
CA PHE A 23 -38.80 0.49 25.39
C PHE A 23 -38.37 1.87 24.90
N SER A 24 -37.05 2.10 24.92
CA SER A 24 -36.44 3.26 24.26
C SER A 24 -35.24 2.82 23.44
N LEU A 25 -35.03 3.52 22.35
CA LEU A 25 -33.88 3.30 21.46
C LEU A 25 -33.27 4.66 21.10
N THR A 26 -32.02 4.83 21.40
CA THR A 26 -31.21 5.99 21.02
C THR A 26 -30.09 5.54 20.05
N ALA A 27 -29.86 6.30 19.01
CA ALA A 27 -28.78 6.11 18.10
C ALA A 27 -27.88 7.35 18.06
N THR A 28 -26.56 7.14 18.03
CA THR A 28 -25.57 8.19 17.80
C THR A 28 -24.72 7.77 16.62
N LEU A 29 -24.69 8.61 15.58
CA LEU A 29 -23.85 8.44 14.40
C LEU A 29 -22.77 9.50 14.40
N ASN A 30 -21.50 9.08 14.27
CA ASN A 30 -20.35 9.94 14.08
C ASN A 30 -19.74 9.68 12.71
N PHE A 31 -19.27 10.72 12.05
CA PHE A 31 -18.59 10.62 10.78
C PHE A 31 -17.48 11.66 10.72
N SER A 32 -16.30 11.24 10.23
CA SER A 32 -15.15 12.11 10.05
C SER A 32 -14.50 11.87 8.70
N LEU A 33 -14.18 12.95 8.04
CA LEU A 33 -13.42 13.00 6.79
C LEU A 33 -12.28 13.96 6.98
N ASN A 34 -11.05 13.50 6.74
CA ASN A 34 -9.86 14.34 6.85
C ASN A 34 -8.97 14.20 5.62
N ARG A 35 -8.37 15.30 5.18
CA ARG A 35 -7.43 15.35 4.06
C ARG A 35 -6.23 16.19 4.48
N ASN A 36 -5.07 15.54 4.49
CA ASN A 36 -3.80 16.22 4.69
C ASN A 36 -3.08 16.41 3.35
N LYS A 37 -2.17 17.36 3.31
CA LYS A 37 -1.34 17.65 2.15
C LYS A 37 0.00 18.23 2.60
N VAL A 38 1.07 17.79 1.97
CA VAL A 38 2.39 18.41 2.08
C VAL A 38 2.40 19.67 1.21
N ASP A 39 2.50 20.84 1.83
CA ASP A 39 2.54 22.11 1.10
C ASP A 39 3.96 22.52 0.72
N LYS A 40 4.94 22.14 1.55
CA LYS A 40 6.35 22.46 1.34
C LYS A 40 7.26 21.46 2.05
N LEU A 41 8.38 21.15 1.43
CA LEU A 41 9.52 20.45 2.00
C LEU A 41 10.76 21.38 2.02
N ALA A 42 11.80 20.99 2.75
CA ALA A 42 13.00 21.82 2.97
C ALA A 42 13.93 21.84 1.74
N GLY A 43 13.53 22.53 0.68
CA GLY A 43 14.36 22.72 -0.52
C GLY A 43 14.32 21.58 -1.52
N VAL A 44 13.38 20.64 -1.37
CA VAL A 44 13.16 19.51 -2.27
C VAL A 44 11.68 19.34 -2.55
N ASP A 45 11.32 18.70 -3.67
CA ASP A 45 9.93 18.43 -4.02
C ASP A 45 9.44 17.08 -3.44
N GLU A 46 10.37 16.18 -3.16
CA GLU A 46 10.08 14.90 -2.52
C GLU A 46 11.21 14.42 -1.62
N THR A 47 10.90 13.57 -0.67
CA THR A 47 11.83 12.86 0.18
C THR A 47 11.28 11.50 0.57
N PHE A 48 12.18 10.57 0.88
CA PHE A 48 11.85 9.20 1.24
C PHE A 48 12.18 8.95 2.70
N TYR A 49 11.46 8.05 3.34
CA TYR A 49 11.76 7.64 4.71
C TYR A 49 11.39 6.18 4.96
N ARG A 50 12.01 5.63 5.99
CA ARG A 50 11.82 4.24 6.42
C ARG A 50 10.90 4.20 7.63
N SER A 51 9.95 3.29 7.62
CA SER A 51 9.14 3.03 8.82
C SER A 51 9.93 2.35 9.94
N GLY A 52 10.99 1.61 9.58
CA GLY A 52 11.74 0.76 10.52
C GLY A 52 10.94 -0.45 11.03
N TRP A 53 9.83 -0.75 10.40
CA TRP A 53 8.84 -1.69 10.89
C TRP A 53 9.27 -3.17 10.74
N ALA A 54 10.04 -3.51 9.72
CA ALA A 54 10.54 -4.87 9.52
C ALA A 54 12.04 -4.90 9.33
N GLU A 55 12.74 -5.85 9.99
CA GLU A 55 14.19 -6.00 9.87
C GLU A 55 14.67 -6.27 8.44
N GLY A 56 13.90 -7.04 7.66
CA GLY A 56 14.22 -7.34 6.27
C GLY A 56 14.01 -6.17 5.28
N LEU A 57 13.34 -5.10 5.71
CA LEU A 57 13.12 -3.88 4.92
C LEU A 57 14.02 -2.71 5.34
N ARG A 58 15.00 -2.96 6.20
CA ARG A 58 15.87 -1.92 6.78
C ARG A 58 16.66 -1.11 5.75
N GLU A 59 16.88 -1.65 4.58
CA GLU A 59 17.73 -1.01 3.57
C GLU A 59 16.96 -0.21 2.53
N SER A 60 15.62 -0.31 2.50
CA SER A 60 14.78 0.40 1.53
C SER A 60 13.82 1.36 2.20
N ASP A 61 13.66 2.54 1.60
CA ASP A 61 12.61 3.47 1.98
C ASP A 61 11.27 2.91 1.55
N ASP A 62 10.29 2.90 2.45
CA ASP A 62 8.95 2.31 2.27
C ASP A 62 7.84 3.37 2.22
N PHE A 63 8.18 4.63 2.48
CA PHE A 63 7.28 5.77 2.37
C PHE A 63 7.89 6.93 1.59
N ILE A 64 7.02 7.73 0.98
CA ILE A 64 7.39 8.96 0.28
C ILE A 64 6.58 10.14 0.82
N LEU A 65 7.27 11.28 0.98
CA LEU A 65 6.65 12.59 1.12
C LEU A 65 6.87 13.38 -0.17
N ARG A 66 5.81 13.86 -0.79
CA ARG A 66 5.87 14.65 -2.02
C ARG A 66 5.01 15.89 -1.88
N VAL A 67 5.54 17.05 -2.29
CA VAL A 67 4.80 18.29 -2.30
C VAL A 67 3.52 18.14 -3.13
N GLY A 68 2.40 18.63 -2.59
CA GLY A 68 1.09 18.51 -3.21
C GLY A 68 0.34 17.21 -2.93
N GLN A 69 1.00 16.19 -2.36
CA GLN A 69 0.43 14.89 -2.02
C GLN A 69 0.17 14.76 -0.50
N PRO A 70 -0.68 13.81 -0.07
CA PRO A 70 -0.84 13.51 1.34
C PRO A 70 0.42 12.89 1.95
N THR A 71 0.57 12.98 3.27
CA THR A 71 1.53 12.16 4.01
C THR A 71 1.06 10.70 4.09
N GLY A 72 1.95 9.77 4.41
CA GLY A 72 1.60 8.35 4.59
C GLY A 72 1.35 7.60 3.27
N LEU A 73 2.00 8.03 2.19
CA LEU A 73 2.02 7.30 0.92
C LEU A 73 3.04 6.18 0.99
N ILE A 74 2.59 4.94 0.78
CA ILE A 74 3.42 3.76 0.71
C ILE A 74 4.13 3.75 -0.64
N TYR A 75 5.45 3.55 -0.62
CA TYR A 75 6.31 3.60 -1.79
C TYR A 75 7.06 2.28 -1.96
N GLY A 76 6.88 1.62 -3.09
CA GLY A 76 7.46 0.31 -3.29
C GLY A 76 7.29 -0.22 -4.71
N TYR A 77 7.62 -1.49 -4.88
CA TYR A 77 7.49 -2.19 -6.15
C TYR A 77 6.08 -2.74 -6.34
N VAL A 78 5.61 -2.72 -7.58
CA VAL A 78 4.36 -3.39 -7.97
C VAL A 78 4.67 -4.84 -8.31
N THR A 79 3.88 -5.77 -7.81
CA THR A 79 4.00 -7.18 -8.17
C THR A 79 3.34 -7.45 -9.52
N ASP A 80 3.96 -8.35 -10.31
CA ASP A 80 3.45 -8.84 -11.59
C ASP A 80 3.26 -10.37 -11.54
N GLY A 81 2.82 -10.87 -10.39
CA GLY A 81 2.63 -12.30 -10.13
C GLY A 81 3.93 -13.03 -9.85
N PHE A 82 4.05 -14.23 -10.39
CA PHE A 82 5.20 -15.12 -10.21
C PHE A 82 5.75 -15.54 -11.55
N TYR A 83 7.07 -15.75 -11.63
CA TYR A 83 7.70 -16.28 -12.83
C TYR A 83 7.12 -17.65 -13.16
N GLN A 84 6.66 -17.82 -14.40
CA GLN A 84 6.14 -19.07 -14.95
C GLN A 84 7.24 -19.78 -15.77
N VAL A 85 7.13 -21.07 -15.96
CA VAL A 85 8.05 -21.84 -16.80
C VAL A 85 8.13 -21.25 -18.21
N ASP A 86 7.01 -20.75 -18.71
CA ASP A 86 6.91 -20.14 -20.04
C ASP A 86 7.66 -18.79 -20.17
N ASP A 87 8.06 -18.17 -19.06
CA ASP A 87 8.88 -16.95 -19.07
C ASP A 87 10.34 -17.22 -19.46
N TYR A 88 10.74 -18.51 -19.59
CA TYR A 88 12.13 -18.92 -19.80
C TYR A 88 12.36 -19.54 -21.16
N GLN A 89 13.61 -19.48 -21.60
CA GLN A 89 14.17 -20.16 -22.76
C GLN A 89 15.53 -20.77 -22.43
N GLN A 90 15.88 -21.86 -23.12
CA GLN A 90 17.17 -22.51 -22.93
C GLN A 90 18.22 -21.84 -23.82
N GLY A 91 19.35 -21.47 -23.23
CA GLY A 91 20.52 -20.96 -23.94
C GLY A 91 21.36 -22.07 -24.58
N SER A 92 22.34 -21.68 -25.38
CA SER A 92 23.25 -22.61 -26.03
C SER A 92 24.16 -23.40 -25.05
N ASP A 93 24.31 -22.92 -23.84
CA ASP A 93 25.04 -23.56 -22.74
C ASP A 93 24.15 -24.55 -21.92
N GLY A 94 22.91 -24.78 -22.37
CA GLY A 94 21.94 -25.65 -21.72
C GLY A 94 21.26 -25.09 -20.48
N LYS A 95 21.59 -23.85 -20.11
CA LYS A 95 20.94 -23.18 -18.95
C LYS A 95 19.69 -22.43 -19.37
N TRP A 96 18.84 -22.17 -18.39
CA TRP A 96 17.61 -21.40 -18.58
C TRP A 96 17.81 -19.91 -18.28
N TYR A 97 17.34 -19.08 -19.17
CA TYR A 97 17.35 -17.61 -19.11
C TYR A 97 15.95 -17.08 -19.30
N LEU A 98 15.69 -15.87 -18.79
CA LEU A 98 14.44 -15.17 -19.10
C LEU A 98 14.36 -14.89 -20.61
N LYS A 99 13.17 -15.03 -21.17
CA LYS A 99 12.88 -14.59 -22.52
C LYS A 99 13.02 -13.07 -22.62
N GLU A 100 13.29 -12.60 -23.81
CA GLU A 100 13.26 -11.19 -24.15
C GLU A 100 11.90 -10.56 -23.77
N GLY A 101 11.92 -9.36 -23.23
CA GLY A 101 10.71 -8.66 -22.76
C GLY A 101 10.27 -9.02 -21.35
N ILE A 102 10.87 -10.02 -20.71
CA ILE A 102 10.53 -10.39 -19.33
C ILE A 102 11.42 -9.61 -18.35
N ALA A 103 10.79 -8.85 -17.45
CA ALA A 103 11.48 -8.09 -16.42
C ALA A 103 12.22 -9.02 -15.44
N ASN A 104 13.46 -8.68 -15.10
CA ASN A 104 14.29 -9.44 -14.18
C ASN A 104 14.29 -8.81 -12.79
N SER A 105 13.67 -9.48 -11.83
CA SER A 105 13.55 -9.03 -10.43
C SER A 105 14.67 -9.54 -9.52
N GLN A 106 15.63 -10.30 -10.03
CA GLN A 106 16.62 -11.02 -9.22
C GLN A 106 17.39 -10.12 -8.24
N SER A 107 17.82 -8.95 -8.69
CA SER A 107 18.59 -7.99 -7.86
C SER A 107 17.82 -7.47 -6.65
N ILE A 108 16.50 -7.42 -6.75
CA ILE A 108 15.62 -6.89 -5.70
C ILE A 108 15.07 -8.01 -4.81
N THR A 109 14.51 -9.06 -5.43
CA THR A 109 13.87 -10.15 -4.69
C THR A 109 14.87 -11.15 -4.11
N GLN A 110 16.12 -11.11 -4.57
CA GLN A 110 17.17 -12.07 -4.20
C GLN A 110 16.69 -13.53 -4.35
N ALA A 111 15.82 -13.77 -5.33
CA ALA A 111 15.25 -15.08 -5.59
C ALA A 111 16.35 -16.11 -5.85
N TYR A 112 16.19 -17.30 -5.29
CA TYR A 112 17.18 -18.37 -5.45
C TYR A 112 17.36 -18.73 -6.92
N ASN A 113 18.62 -18.90 -7.30
CA ASN A 113 19.01 -19.40 -8.59
C ASN A 113 19.27 -20.90 -8.47
N THR A 114 18.71 -21.71 -9.36
CA THR A 114 18.97 -23.14 -9.42
C THR A 114 20.19 -23.46 -10.30
N ILE A 115 20.78 -24.66 -10.13
CA ILE A 115 21.95 -25.13 -10.90
C ILE A 115 21.77 -24.99 -12.44
N ASN A 116 20.51 -25.12 -12.92
CA ASN A 116 20.21 -25.14 -14.34
C ASN A 116 19.81 -23.75 -14.89
N GLN A 117 19.96 -22.68 -14.11
CA GLN A 117 19.66 -21.33 -14.55
C GLN A 117 20.94 -20.53 -14.82
N GLY A 118 20.87 -19.56 -15.71
CA GLY A 118 21.91 -18.57 -15.92
C GLY A 118 22.17 -17.75 -14.66
N ALA A 119 23.33 -17.15 -14.52
CA ALA A 119 23.65 -16.30 -13.39
C ALA A 119 22.71 -15.08 -13.37
N GLY A 120 22.23 -14.69 -12.19
CA GLY A 120 21.35 -13.53 -12.02
C GLY A 120 19.93 -13.69 -12.59
N VAL A 121 19.48 -14.94 -12.80
CA VAL A 121 18.13 -15.24 -13.28
C VAL A 121 17.27 -15.77 -12.14
N PRO A 122 16.07 -15.21 -11.86
CA PRO A 122 15.19 -15.73 -10.82
C PRO A 122 14.65 -17.11 -11.18
N SER A 123 14.26 -17.90 -10.19
CA SER A 123 13.64 -19.23 -10.40
C SER A 123 12.16 -19.12 -10.76
N PRO A 124 11.59 -20.05 -11.54
CA PRO A 124 10.15 -20.20 -11.66
C PRO A 124 9.49 -20.31 -10.29
N GLY A 125 8.32 -19.66 -10.10
CA GLY A 125 7.64 -19.55 -8.82
C GLY A 125 8.15 -18.44 -7.90
N SER A 126 9.24 -17.75 -8.24
CA SER A 126 9.69 -16.55 -7.53
C SER A 126 8.80 -15.35 -7.86
N LEU A 127 8.75 -14.38 -6.95
CA LEU A 127 7.98 -13.15 -7.14
C LEU A 127 8.52 -12.36 -8.33
N LYS A 128 7.64 -12.01 -9.26
CA LYS A 128 7.92 -11.14 -10.41
C LYS A 128 7.47 -9.72 -10.08
N LEU A 129 8.34 -8.75 -10.29
CA LEU A 129 8.04 -7.33 -10.13
C LEU A 129 7.79 -6.69 -11.50
N LYS A 130 6.92 -5.71 -11.52
CA LYS A 130 6.56 -4.97 -12.71
C LYS A 130 7.64 -3.95 -13.06
N LYS A 131 8.13 -3.96 -14.29
CA LYS A 131 8.97 -2.91 -14.85
C LYS A 131 8.11 -1.66 -15.09
N THR A 132 8.50 -0.54 -14.48
CA THR A 132 7.75 0.73 -14.57
C THR A 132 8.53 1.83 -15.28
N THR A 133 9.86 1.70 -15.33
CA THR A 133 10.72 2.60 -16.10
C THR A 133 10.82 2.12 -17.57
N PRO A 134 11.13 3.04 -18.51
CA PRO A 134 11.29 2.68 -19.92
C PRO A 134 12.34 1.59 -20.15
N VAL A 135 12.07 0.72 -21.12
CA VAL A 135 12.99 -0.32 -21.59
C VAL A 135 13.51 0.00 -22.98
N ASP A 136 14.74 -0.38 -23.25
CA ASP A 136 15.36 -0.36 -24.57
C ASP A 136 15.47 -1.81 -25.06
N PRO A 137 14.75 -2.21 -26.11
CA PRO A 137 14.80 -3.56 -26.66
C PRO A 137 16.20 -4.01 -27.09
N ASP A 138 17.04 -3.07 -27.48
CA ASP A 138 18.42 -3.34 -27.92
C ASP A 138 19.39 -3.48 -26.74
N ASN A 139 18.94 -3.16 -25.51
CA ASN A 139 19.72 -3.26 -24.29
C ASN A 139 18.98 -4.06 -23.21
N LEU A 140 19.30 -5.35 -23.09
CA LEU A 140 18.66 -6.27 -22.16
C LEU A 140 18.84 -5.87 -20.68
N ASP A 141 19.85 -5.10 -20.33
CA ASP A 141 20.04 -4.63 -18.95
C ASP A 141 18.94 -3.69 -18.51
N THR A 142 18.24 -3.04 -19.44
CA THR A 142 17.10 -2.16 -19.14
C THR A 142 15.88 -2.92 -18.62
N TYR A 143 15.82 -4.24 -18.80
CA TYR A 143 14.76 -5.09 -18.23
C TYR A 143 15.01 -5.47 -16.77
N ASN A 144 16.20 -5.19 -16.22
CA ASN A 144 16.44 -5.38 -14.79
C ASN A 144 15.59 -4.41 -13.97
N ILE A 145 14.95 -4.93 -12.92
CA ILE A 145 14.25 -4.11 -11.94
C ILE A 145 15.28 -3.35 -11.10
N THR A 146 15.05 -2.07 -10.96
CA THR A 146 15.92 -1.14 -10.22
C THR A 146 15.12 -0.38 -9.15
N PRO A 147 15.77 0.34 -8.24
CA PRO A 147 15.07 1.23 -7.31
C PRO A 147 14.15 2.28 -7.96
N ASP A 148 14.42 2.64 -9.21
CA ASP A 148 13.62 3.61 -9.97
C ASP A 148 12.27 3.03 -10.44
N ASP A 149 12.11 1.70 -10.40
CA ASP A 149 10.84 1.04 -10.71
C ASP A 149 9.82 1.09 -9.57
N ARG A 150 10.17 1.68 -8.44
CA ARG A 150 9.25 1.91 -7.33
C ARG A 150 8.28 3.03 -7.64
N GLN A 151 7.07 2.91 -7.10
CA GLN A 151 6.02 3.92 -7.23
C GLN A 151 5.15 3.97 -5.97
N ILE A 152 4.22 4.92 -5.92
CA ILE A 152 3.21 4.96 -4.86
C ILE A 152 2.27 3.77 -5.07
N ILE A 153 2.27 2.85 -4.10
CA ILE A 153 1.48 1.60 -4.12
C ILE A 153 0.33 1.59 -3.12
N GLY A 154 0.28 2.57 -2.23
CA GLY A 154 -0.79 2.68 -1.25
C GLY A 154 -0.83 4.02 -0.54
N ASN A 155 -1.92 4.24 0.19
CA ASN A 155 -2.15 5.43 1.00
C ASN A 155 -2.75 5.02 2.35
N THR A 156 -2.03 5.26 3.44
CA THR A 156 -2.48 4.89 4.79
C THR A 156 -3.58 5.78 5.33
N ASN A 157 -3.91 6.90 4.65
CA ASN A 157 -4.95 7.80 5.11
C ASN A 157 -6.35 7.27 4.75
N PRO A 158 -7.26 7.15 5.72
CA PRO A 158 -8.63 6.75 5.43
C PRO A 158 -9.35 7.80 4.57
N LYS A 159 -10.21 7.32 3.69
CA LYS A 159 -11.15 8.19 2.97
C LYS A 159 -12.19 8.77 3.91
N HIS A 160 -12.65 7.98 4.86
CA HIS A 160 -13.50 8.41 5.98
C HIS A 160 -13.44 7.40 7.12
N THR A 161 -13.81 7.85 8.31
CA THR A 161 -14.03 7.03 9.49
C THR A 161 -15.42 7.33 10.07
N GLY A 162 -15.94 6.41 10.86
CA GLY A 162 -17.18 6.68 11.55
C GLY A 162 -17.49 5.68 12.66
N GLY A 163 -18.55 5.97 13.37
CA GLY A 163 -19.06 5.14 14.44
C GLY A 163 -20.58 5.21 14.54
N LEU A 164 -21.21 4.10 14.85
CA LEU A 164 -22.61 4.01 15.18
C LEU A 164 -22.75 3.39 16.57
N ASN A 165 -23.37 4.10 17.49
CA ASN A 165 -23.73 3.60 18.80
C ASN A 165 -25.25 3.48 18.88
N LEU A 166 -25.75 2.31 19.23
CA LEU A 166 -27.16 2.03 19.51
C LEU A 166 -27.31 1.68 20.98
N SER A 167 -28.15 2.40 21.70
CA SER A 167 -28.48 2.15 23.08
C SER A 167 -29.98 1.90 23.21
N ALA A 168 -30.35 0.71 23.66
CA ALA A 168 -31.71 0.27 23.83
C ALA A 168 -31.99 -0.09 25.31
N VAL A 169 -33.05 0.40 25.83
CA VAL A 169 -33.57 0.01 27.17
C VAL A 169 -34.90 -0.68 26.96
N TYR A 170 -35.01 -1.90 27.44
CA TYR A 170 -36.27 -2.66 27.47
C TYR A 170 -36.59 -3.13 28.88
N LYS A 171 -37.55 -2.52 29.55
CA LYS A 171 -37.86 -2.73 30.95
C LYS A 171 -36.64 -2.52 31.84
N ASN A 172 -36.08 -3.60 32.42
CA ASN A 172 -34.88 -3.62 33.27
C ASN A 172 -33.61 -4.08 32.53
N LEU A 173 -33.66 -4.20 31.20
CA LEU A 173 -32.53 -4.65 30.39
C LEU A 173 -32.01 -3.47 29.58
N ASP A 174 -30.70 -3.19 29.72
CA ASP A 174 -29.96 -2.22 28.94
C ASP A 174 -29.05 -2.96 27.94
N ILE A 175 -29.13 -2.57 26.68
CA ILE A 175 -28.34 -3.13 25.61
C ILE A 175 -27.62 -1.98 24.89
N SER A 176 -26.31 -2.09 24.75
CA SER A 176 -25.50 -1.16 23.94
C SER A 176 -24.75 -1.91 22.86
N LEU A 177 -24.84 -1.43 21.62
CA LEU A 177 -24.12 -1.93 20.47
C LEU A 177 -23.28 -0.79 19.90
N PHE A 178 -22.02 -1.08 19.64
CA PHE A 178 -21.07 -0.10 19.16
C PHE A 178 -20.33 -0.62 17.91
N PHE A 179 -20.45 0.12 16.81
CA PHE A 179 -19.81 -0.18 15.54
C PHE A 179 -18.86 0.96 15.16
N ASN A 180 -17.63 0.61 14.82
CA ASN A 180 -16.67 1.53 14.22
C ASN A 180 -16.24 1.04 12.85
N TRP A 181 -15.98 1.98 11.97
CA TRP A 181 -15.36 1.67 10.67
C TRP A 181 -14.29 2.68 10.31
N VAL A 182 -13.32 2.18 9.58
CA VAL A 182 -12.30 2.94 8.87
C VAL A 182 -12.36 2.46 7.42
N TYR A 183 -12.44 3.37 6.47
CA TYR A 183 -12.64 3.00 5.08
C TYR A 183 -11.62 3.65 4.15
N GLY A 184 -11.07 2.84 3.23
CA GLY A 184 -10.30 3.28 2.08
C GLY A 184 -8.87 3.69 2.38
N ASN A 185 -8.31 3.20 3.49
CA ASN A 185 -6.87 3.23 3.74
C ASN A 185 -6.23 1.91 3.34
N ASP A 186 -4.97 1.99 2.94
CA ASP A 186 -4.13 0.82 2.73
C ASP A 186 -3.35 0.52 4.02
N VAL A 187 -3.10 -0.76 4.26
CA VAL A 187 -2.31 -1.24 5.40
C VAL A 187 -1.02 -1.84 4.85
N TYR A 188 0.07 -1.44 5.45
CA TYR A 188 1.42 -1.90 5.10
C TYR A 188 1.80 -3.13 5.93
#